data_6ac1eef67d16c1a57041de7dd3360829
#
_entry.id   6ac1eef67d16c1a57041de7dd3360829
#
_cell.length_a   1.000
_cell.length_b   1.000
_cell.length_c   1.000
_cell.angle_alpha   90.00
_cell.angle_beta   90.00
_cell.angle_gamma   90.00
#
_symmetry.space_group_name_H-M   'P 1'
#
loop_
_entity.id
_entity.type
_entity.pdbx_description
1 polymer ?
#
loop_
_entity_poly.entity_id
_entity_poly.type
_entity_poly.pdbx_seq_one_letter_code
_entity_poly.pdbx_strand_id
1 'polypeptide(L)'
;GLAGAAVAISAPHLPAGSRTPATLVANFHTTLLAVMRASDMLGFDGRYARLKPVIEDSFHLTIMTQIATGRFWHEASPEQKTQLVQVFGNVSVGTYANRFSGYSGQSFQTKVTREGPQKTILVDTVLKNPSDKDVAITYVCREIRGAWRIIDVLLSTGISELAVRRSEYRRVLKSDGIDGLISTLKRKARNLRSAH
;
A
#
# COMPACT_ATOMS: atom_id res chain seq x y z
N GLY A 1 -16.93 -56.50 -22.83
CA GLY A 1 -16.83 -55.34 -21.97
C GLY A 1 -15.60 -54.55 -22.28
N LEU A 2 -15.75 -53.42 -22.99
CA LEU A 2 -14.65 -52.47 -23.26
C LEU A 2 -14.68 -51.44 -22.15
N ALA A 3 -13.66 -51.46 -21.27
CA ALA A 3 -13.44 -50.43 -20.26
C ALA A 3 -12.71 -49.27 -20.92
N GLY A 4 -13.40 -48.17 -21.11
CA GLY A 4 -12.77 -46.90 -21.54
C GLY A 4 -12.02 -46.24 -20.40
N ALA A 5 -10.73 -46.15 -20.51
CA ALA A 5 -9.88 -45.35 -19.58
C ALA A 5 -10.06 -43.86 -19.93
N ALA A 6 -10.68 -43.13 -19.03
CA ALA A 6 -10.72 -41.66 -19.11
C ALA A 6 -9.32 -41.10 -18.77
N VAL A 7 -8.62 -40.60 -19.77
CA VAL A 7 -7.38 -39.82 -19.57
C VAL A 7 -7.76 -38.45 -19.03
N ALA A 8 -7.54 -38.22 -17.76
CA ALA A 8 -7.65 -36.90 -17.18
C ALA A 8 -6.51 -36.04 -17.75
N ILE A 9 -6.84 -35.12 -18.65
CA ILE A 9 -5.93 -34.07 -19.13
C ILE A 9 -5.82 -33.04 -18.00
N SER A 10 -4.76 -33.16 -17.21
CA SER A 10 -4.36 -32.09 -16.28
C SER A 10 -4.00 -30.86 -17.11
N ALA A 11 -4.80 -29.82 -16.99
CA ALA A 11 -4.42 -28.51 -17.54
C ALA A 11 -3.08 -28.06 -16.94
N PRO A 12 -2.14 -27.56 -17.77
CA PRO A 12 -0.88 -27.07 -17.25
C PRO A 12 -1.18 -25.94 -16.26
N HIS A 13 -0.77 -26.14 -15.02
CA HIS A 13 -0.74 -25.08 -14.02
C HIS A 13 0.34 -24.09 -14.47
N LEU A 14 -0.06 -23.02 -15.18
CA LEU A 14 0.83 -21.91 -15.45
C LEU A 14 1.33 -21.40 -14.09
N PRO A 15 2.66 -21.32 -13.88
CA PRO A 15 3.16 -20.67 -12.69
C PRO A 15 2.56 -19.28 -12.70
N ALA A 16 1.99 -18.84 -11.56
CA ALA A 16 1.53 -17.48 -11.39
C ALA A 16 2.74 -16.60 -11.74
N GLY A 17 2.75 -16.07 -12.96
CA GLY A 17 3.85 -15.28 -13.48
C GLY A 17 4.15 -14.21 -12.47
N SER A 18 5.38 -14.14 -11.98
CA SER A 18 5.80 -13.16 -10.98
C SER A 18 5.39 -11.79 -11.52
N ARG A 19 4.44 -11.12 -10.81
CA ARG A 19 3.99 -9.78 -11.19
C ARG A 19 5.22 -8.88 -11.26
N THR A 20 5.42 -8.19 -12.38
CA THR A 20 6.46 -7.17 -12.46
C THR A 20 6.10 -5.97 -11.57
N PRO A 21 7.07 -5.13 -11.18
CA PRO A 21 6.76 -3.90 -10.44
C PRO A 21 5.71 -3.03 -11.13
N ALA A 22 5.80 -2.86 -12.45
CA ALA A 22 4.82 -2.10 -13.22
C ALA A 22 3.41 -2.73 -13.17
N THR A 23 3.30 -4.05 -13.31
CA THR A 23 2.02 -4.77 -13.22
C THR A 23 1.44 -4.71 -11.81
N LEU A 24 2.27 -4.83 -10.78
CA LEU A 24 1.85 -4.66 -9.38
C LEU A 24 1.19 -3.30 -9.15
N VAL A 25 1.85 -2.23 -9.60
CA VAL A 25 1.35 -0.86 -9.48
C VAL A 25 0.09 -0.65 -10.32
N ALA A 26 0.05 -1.17 -11.56
CA ALA A 26 -1.12 -1.05 -12.44
C ALA A 26 -2.36 -1.72 -11.83
N ASN A 27 -2.20 -2.90 -11.23
CA ASN A 27 -3.29 -3.60 -10.54
C ASN A 27 -3.81 -2.82 -9.33
N PHE A 28 -2.90 -2.23 -8.57
CA PHE A 28 -3.26 -1.34 -7.45
C PHE A 28 -4.04 -0.11 -7.94
N HIS A 29 -3.59 0.54 -9.00
CA HIS A 29 -4.29 1.67 -9.63
C HIS A 29 -5.68 1.31 -10.14
N THR A 30 -5.85 0.10 -10.72
CA THR A 30 -7.17 -0.38 -11.15
C THR A 30 -8.14 -0.44 -9.99
N THR A 31 -7.71 -0.94 -8.83
CA THR A 31 -8.55 -0.96 -7.62
C THR A 31 -8.85 0.44 -7.11
N LEU A 32 -7.86 1.35 -7.09
CA LEU A 32 -8.08 2.74 -6.69
C LEU A 32 -9.15 3.41 -7.55
N LEU A 33 -9.07 3.28 -8.87
CA LEU A 33 -10.06 3.85 -9.79
C LEU A 33 -11.45 3.24 -9.60
N ALA A 34 -11.55 1.93 -9.38
CA ALA A 34 -12.83 1.27 -9.12
C ALA A 34 -13.47 1.78 -7.82
N VAL A 35 -12.66 1.98 -6.78
CA VAL A 35 -13.12 2.54 -5.50
C VAL A 35 -13.54 4.00 -5.65
N MET A 36 -12.80 4.81 -6.40
CA MET A 36 -13.16 6.20 -6.68
C MET A 36 -14.49 6.32 -7.41
N ARG A 37 -14.70 5.52 -8.45
CA ARG A 37 -15.94 5.51 -9.25
C ARG A 37 -17.17 5.08 -8.44
N ALA A 38 -17.00 4.19 -7.48
CA ALA A 38 -18.07 3.70 -6.61
C ALA A 38 -18.13 4.42 -5.26
N SER A 39 -17.43 5.52 -5.11
CA SER A 39 -17.15 6.18 -3.83
C SER A 39 -18.41 6.54 -3.05
N ASP A 40 -19.40 7.15 -3.70
CA ASP A 40 -20.64 7.59 -3.05
C ASP A 40 -21.45 6.41 -2.51
N MET A 41 -21.48 5.30 -3.28
CA MET A 41 -22.19 4.09 -2.91
C MET A 41 -21.50 3.32 -1.78
N LEU A 42 -20.16 3.36 -1.75
CA LEU A 42 -19.36 2.61 -0.80
C LEU A 42 -19.29 3.27 0.57
N GLY A 43 -19.31 4.57 0.64
CA GLY A 43 -18.92 5.30 1.85
C GLY A 43 -17.49 4.98 2.28
N PHE A 44 -17.06 5.50 3.43
CA PHE A 44 -15.71 5.24 3.93
C PHE A 44 -15.48 3.74 4.20
N ASP A 45 -16.39 3.09 4.90
CA ASP A 45 -16.24 1.68 5.28
C ASP A 45 -16.18 0.75 4.08
N GLY A 46 -16.98 0.99 3.06
CA GLY A 46 -16.93 0.20 1.83
C GLY A 46 -15.64 0.41 1.04
N ARG A 47 -15.14 1.64 0.96
CA ARG A 47 -13.84 1.93 0.36
C ARG A 47 -12.70 1.27 1.13
N TYR A 48 -12.73 1.37 2.45
CA TYR A 48 -11.77 0.73 3.35
C TYR A 48 -11.74 -0.79 3.13
N ALA A 49 -12.90 -1.43 3.14
CA ALA A 49 -13.02 -2.89 2.97
C ALA A 49 -12.50 -3.38 1.60
N ARG A 50 -12.69 -2.60 0.54
CA ARG A 50 -12.17 -2.95 -0.80
C ARG A 50 -10.67 -2.70 -0.94
N LEU A 51 -10.14 -1.66 -0.31
CA LEU A 51 -8.72 -1.29 -0.39
C LEU A 51 -7.84 -2.18 0.49
N LYS A 52 -8.34 -2.61 1.64
CA LYS A 52 -7.55 -3.37 2.61
C LYS A 52 -6.82 -4.58 2.00
N PRO A 53 -7.48 -5.53 1.34
CA PRO A 53 -6.80 -6.71 0.81
C PRO A 53 -5.78 -6.37 -0.28
N VAL A 54 -6.05 -5.38 -1.13
CA VAL A 54 -5.12 -5.01 -2.20
C VAL A 54 -3.90 -4.25 -1.65
N ILE A 55 -4.07 -3.46 -0.60
CA ILE A 55 -2.96 -2.80 0.06
C ILE A 55 -2.09 -3.83 0.79
N GLU A 56 -2.69 -4.76 1.52
CA GLU A 56 -1.96 -5.82 2.21
C GLU A 56 -1.21 -6.76 1.25
N ASP A 57 -1.72 -6.98 0.04
CA ASP A 57 -1.05 -7.76 -1.00
C ASP A 57 0.04 -6.96 -1.73
N SER A 58 -0.15 -5.68 -1.97
CA SER A 58 0.75 -4.86 -2.79
C SER A 58 1.89 -4.24 -1.99
N PHE A 59 1.64 -3.84 -0.75
CA PHE A 59 2.61 -3.17 0.12
C PHE A 59 3.20 -4.14 1.14
N HIS A 60 4.50 -4.01 1.40
CA HIS A 60 5.13 -4.76 2.48
C HIS A 60 5.04 -3.98 3.80
N LEU A 61 3.90 -4.05 4.45
CA LEU A 61 3.58 -3.24 5.64
C LEU A 61 4.60 -3.40 6.78
N THR A 62 5.16 -4.60 6.97
CA THR A 62 6.19 -4.82 8.00
C THR A 62 7.45 -4.02 7.72
N ILE A 63 8.01 -4.08 6.50
CA ILE A 63 9.20 -3.30 6.13
C ILE A 63 8.90 -1.81 6.22
N MET A 64 7.73 -1.38 5.76
CA MET A 64 7.34 0.04 5.84
C MET A 64 7.26 0.51 7.29
N THR A 65 6.69 -0.30 8.19
CA THR A 65 6.63 0.01 9.62
C THR A 65 8.03 0.07 10.24
N GLN A 66 8.93 -0.85 9.87
CA GLN A 66 10.34 -0.82 10.31
C GLN A 66 11.03 0.49 9.91
N ILE A 67 10.86 0.90 8.66
CA ILE A 67 11.46 2.14 8.15
C ILE A 67 10.88 3.35 8.90
N ALA A 68 9.56 3.39 9.08
CA ALA A 68 8.88 4.50 9.75
C ALA A 68 9.22 4.63 11.25
N THR A 69 9.48 3.52 11.94
CA THR A 69 9.84 3.53 13.36
C THR A 69 11.35 3.63 13.60
N GLY A 70 12.17 3.31 12.59
CA GLY A 70 13.62 3.40 12.66
C GLY A 70 14.21 2.52 13.75
N ARG A 71 15.16 3.07 14.53
CA ARG A 71 15.85 2.33 15.60
C ARG A 71 14.90 1.74 16.65
N PHE A 72 13.79 2.39 16.92
CA PHE A 72 12.81 1.95 17.92
C PHE A 72 12.17 0.59 17.59
N TRP A 73 12.20 0.17 16.32
CA TRP A 73 11.77 -1.15 15.93
C TRP A 73 12.53 -2.27 16.69
N HIS A 74 13.83 -2.10 16.87
CA HIS A 74 14.66 -3.09 17.56
C HIS A 74 14.39 -3.14 19.06
N GLU A 75 13.91 -2.04 19.63
CA GLU A 75 13.55 -1.94 21.05
C GLU A 75 12.16 -2.52 21.35
N ALA A 76 11.33 -2.71 20.33
CA ALA A 76 9.97 -3.22 20.49
C ALA A 76 9.92 -4.72 20.76
N SER A 77 9.02 -5.14 21.67
CA SER A 77 8.70 -6.55 21.87
C SER A 77 8.05 -7.17 20.63
N PRO A 78 8.01 -8.53 20.51
CA PRO A 78 7.28 -9.19 19.43
C PRO A 78 5.81 -8.76 19.34
N GLU A 79 5.14 -8.61 20.48
CA GLU A 79 3.75 -8.17 20.57
C GLU A 79 3.58 -6.72 20.10
N GLN A 80 4.48 -5.82 20.51
CA GLN A 80 4.50 -4.44 20.06
C GLN A 80 4.76 -4.34 18.57
N LYS A 81 5.66 -5.14 18.01
CA LYS A 81 5.90 -5.20 16.55
C LYS A 81 4.65 -5.60 15.80
N THR A 82 3.94 -6.62 16.25
CA THR A 82 2.69 -7.07 15.65
C THR A 82 1.64 -5.95 15.69
N GLN A 83 1.47 -5.30 16.84
CA GLN A 83 0.54 -4.17 16.98
C GLN A 83 0.92 -2.98 16.11
N LEU A 84 2.21 -2.63 16.04
CA LEU A 84 2.70 -1.53 15.19
C LEU A 84 2.36 -1.77 13.72
N VAL A 85 2.63 -2.96 13.19
CA VAL A 85 2.31 -3.32 11.80
C VAL A 85 0.81 -3.25 11.55
N GLN A 86 0.01 -3.74 12.49
CA GLN A 86 -1.45 -3.71 12.37
C GLN A 86 -2.00 -2.28 12.35
N VAL A 87 -1.59 -1.44 13.29
CA VAL A 87 -2.09 -0.05 13.35
C VAL A 87 -1.54 0.81 12.21
N PHE A 88 -0.29 0.58 11.78
CA PHE A 88 0.28 1.20 10.60
C PHE A 88 -0.53 0.85 9.34
N GLY A 89 -0.88 -0.42 9.18
CA GLY A 89 -1.73 -0.90 8.09
C GLY A 89 -3.11 -0.25 8.12
N ASN A 90 -3.77 -0.22 9.28
CA ASN A 90 -5.08 0.40 9.44
C ASN A 90 -5.08 1.90 9.08
N VAL A 91 -4.06 2.64 9.52
CA VAL A 91 -3.89 4.05 9.14
C VAL A 91 -3.62 4.20 7.65
N SER A 92 -2.80 3.32 7.07
CA SER A 92 -2.49 3.37 5.64
C SER A 92 -3.75 3.13 4.80
N VAL A 93 -4.51 2.08 5.07
CA VAL A 93 -5.77 1.79 4.36
C VAL A 93 -6.77 2.93 4.54
N GLY A 94 -6.94 3.44 5.76
CA GLY A 94 -7.84 4.57 6.04
C GLY A 94 -7.44 5.84 5.32
N THR A 95 -6.14 6.11 5.19
CA THR A 95 -5.62 7.25 4.44
C THR A 95 -5.97 7.14 2.95
N TYR A 96 -5.79 5.97 2.34
CA TYR A 96 -6.20 5.74 0.96
C TYR A 96 -7.72 5.82 0.78
N ALA A 97 -8.51 5.25 1.69
CA ALA A 97 -9.96 5.35 1.66
C ALA A 97 -10.46 6.80 1.72
N ASN A 98 -9.73 7.66 2.44
CA ASN A 98 -10.01 9.09 2.53
C ASN A 98 -9.60 9.84 1.26
N ARG A 99 -8.37 9.66 0.81
CA ARG A 99 -7.81 10.39 -0.35
C ARG A 99 -8.53 10.06 -1.64
N PHE A 100 -9.00 8.83 -1.80
CA PHE A 100 -9.65 8.34 -3.01
C PHE A 100 -11.17 8.22 -2.82
N SER A 101 -11.79 9.31 -2.36
CA SER A 101 -13.20 9.39 -1.97
C SER A 101 -14.11 10.03 -3.01
N GLY A 102 -13.68 10.20 -4.25
CA GLY A 102 -14.48 10.79 -5.33
C GLY A 102 -13.89 10.53 -6.69
N TYR A 103 -14.69 10.71 -7.73
CA TYR A 103 -14.25 10.54 -9.11
C TYR A 103 -14.80 11.67 -9.99
N SER A 104 -13.92 12.31 -10.73
CA SER A 104 -14.23 13.37 -11.71
C SER A 104 -13.43 13.19 -13.01
N GLY A 105 -13.20 11.94 -13.42
CA GLY A 105 -12.49 11.62 -14.65
C GLY A 105 -10.98 11.36 -14.47
N GLN A 106 -10.52 11.12 -13.26
CA GLN A 106 -9.11 10.79 -12.99
C GLN A 106 -8.68 9.52 -13.71
N SER A 107 -7.40 9.49 -14.07
CA SER A 107 -6.74 8.31 -14.62
C SER A 107 -5.30 8.20 -14.12
N PHE A 108 -4.76 6.98 -14.10
CA PHE A 108 -3.34 6.76 -13.81
C PHE A 108 -2.59 6.44 -15.09
N GLN A 109 -1.37 6.96 -15.20
CA GLN A 109 -0.45 6.66 -16.29
C GLN A 109 0.89 6.21 -15.73
N THR A 110 1.36 5.03 -16.12
CA THR A 110 2.75 4.64 -15.87
C THR A 110 3.65 5.31 -16.91
N LYS A 111 4.68 6.01 -16.43
CA LYS A 111 5.62 6.74 -17.30
C LYS A 111 6.85 5.91 -17.61
N VAL A 112 7.57 5.49 -16.58
CA VAL A 112 8.82 4.75 -16.73
C VAL A 112 9.06 3.85 -15.52
N THR A 113 9.74 2.75 -15.76
CA THR A 113 10.27 1.87 -14.73
C THR A 113 11.79 1.94 -14.77
N ARG A 114 12.44 2.21 -13.66
CA ARG A 114 13.90 2.41 -13.58
C ARG A 114 14.49 1.79 -12.32
N GLU A 115 15.75 1.49 -12.34
CA GLU A 115 16.47 1.01 -11.16
C GLU A 115 16.59 2.12 -10.11
N GLY A 116 16.45 1.73 -8.86
CA GLY A 116 16.63 2.58 -7.69
C GLY A 116 17.75 2.07 -6.79
N PRO A 117 18.03 2.79 -5.67
CA PRO A 117 19.04 2.36 -4.72
C PRO A 117 18.66 1.04 -4.03
N GLN A 118 19.66 0.32 -3.50
CA GLN A 118 19.47 -0.89 -2.68
C GLN A 118 18.60 -1.98 -3.35
N LYS A 119 18.83 -2.22 -4.65
CA LYS A 119 18.09 -3.24 -5.43
C LYS A 119 16.59 -3.00 -5.49
N THR A 120 16.15 -1.75 -5.48
CA THR A 120 14.76 -1.38 -5.71
C THR A 120 14.51 -1.09 -7.18
N ILE A 121 13.25 -1.19 -7.57
CA ILE A 121 12.74 -0.70 -8.85
C ILE A 121 11.77 0.43 -8.56
N LEU A 122 11.96 1.55 -9.23
CA LEU A 122 11.07 2.71 -9.15
C LEU A 122 10.10 2.68 -10.31
N VAL A 123 8.80 2.78 -10.00
CA VAL A 123 7.73 2.87 -11.01
C VAL A 123 7.19 4.29 -10.97
N ASP A 124 7.59 5.09 -11.94
CA ASP A 124 7.14 6.49 -12.04
C ASP A 124 5.76 6.53 -12.71
N THR A 125 4.81 7.15 -12.03
CA THR A 125 3.42 7.27 -12.49
C THR A 125 2.91 8.69 -12.32
N VAL A 126 1.80 8.98 -12.98
CA VAL A 126 1.07 10.25 -12.83
C VAL A 126 -0.41 9.96 -12.64
N LEU A 127 -0.99 10.53 -11.60
CA LEU A 127 -2.43 10.66 -11.46
C LEU A 127 -2.87 11.91 -12.23
N LYS A 128 -3.58 11.71 -13.32
CA LYS A 128 -4.17 12.78 -14.13
C LYS A 128 -5.46 13.26 -13.50
N ASN A 129 -5.57 14.55 -13.27
CA ASN A 129 -6.73 15.21 -12.70
C ASN A 129 -7.32 16.19 -13.70
N PRO A 130 -8.48 15.91 -14.34
CA PRO A 130 -9.09 16.86 -15.29
C PRO A 130 -9.49 18.21 -14.67
N SER A 131 -9.80 18.20 -13.37
CA SER A 131 -10.29 19.39 -12.64
C SER A 131 -9.26 20.01 -11.69
N ASP A 132 -8.05 19.47 -11.63
CA ASP A 132 -6.99 19.90 -10.72
C ASP A 132 -5.61 19.56 -11.31
N LYS A 133 -4.55 19.86 -10.57
CA LYS A 133 -3.19 19.55 -10.97
C LYS A 133 -2.95 18.04 -11.00
N ASP A 134 -2.18 17.59 -11.98
CA ASP A 134 -1.66 16.24 -12.03
C ASP A 134 -0.73 15.98 -10.85
N VAL A 135 -0.74 14.76 -10.33
CA VAL A 135 0.11 14.36 -9.21
C VAL A 135 1.10 13.29 -9.67
N ALA A 136 2.39 13.59 -9.60
CA ALA A 136 3.43 12.61 -9.83
C ALA A 136 3.54 11.68 -8.61
N ILE A 137 3.54 10.37 -8.85
CA ILE A 137 3.64 9.33 -7.80
C ILE A 137 4.68 8.30 -8.25
N THR A 138 5.75 8.14 -7.49
CA THR A 138 6.74 7.10 -7.72
C THR A 138 6.62 6.02 -6.66
N TYR A 139 6.39 4.78 -7.08
CA TYR A 139 6.36 3.62 -6.19
C TYR A 139 7.73 2.99 -6.12
N VAL A 140 8.24 2.81 -4.91
CA VAL A 140 9.51 2.12 -4.65
C VAL A 140 9.19 0.65 -4.39
N CYS A 141 9.61 -0.23 -5.31
CA CYS A 141 9.33 -1.65 -5.24
C CYS A 141 10.61 -2.44 -4.92
N ARG A 142 10.48 -3.49 -4.11
CA ARG A 142 11.55 -4.44 -3.80
C ARG A 142 11.02 -5.85 -3.96
N GLU A 143 11.88 -6.74 -4.46
CA GLU A 143 11.60 -8.16 -4.49
C GLU A 143 11.89 -8.77 -3.12
N ILE A 144 10.91 -9.47 -2.56
CA ILE A 144 10.97 -10.09 -1.24
C ILE A 144 10.45 -11.50 -1.39
N ARG A 145 11.32 -12.50 -1.17
CA ARG A 145 10.99 -13.92 -1.31
C ARG A 145 10.35 -14.26 -2.66
N GLY A 146 10.89 -13.70 -3.74
CA GLY A 146 10.42 -13.94 -5.10
C GLY A 146 9.14 -13.20 -5.50
N ALA A 147 8.67 -12.26 -4.68
CA ALA A 147 7.51 -11.44 -4.99
C ALA A 147 7.82 -9.94 -4.86
N TRP A 148 7.42 -9.17 -5.85
CA TRP A 148 7.54 -7.72 -5.80
C TRP A 148 6.52 -7.12 -4.84
N ARG A 149 6.96 -6.16 -4.01
CA ARG A 149 6.15 -5.41 -3.05
C ARG A 149 6.53 -3.94 -3.07
N ILE A 150 5.57 -3.08 -2.84
CA ILE A 150 5.80 -1.64 -2.62
C ILE A 150 6.31 -1.46 -1.20
N ILE A 151 7.42 -0.73 -1.04
CA ILE A 151 8.01 -0.44 0.28
C ILE A 151 8.06 1.05 0.61
N ASP A 152 7.81 1.93 -0.35
CA ASP A 152 7.67 3.38 -0.14
C ASP A 152 6.94 4.02 -1.31
N VAL A 153 6.44 5.21 -1.11
CA VAL A 153 5.79 6.05 -2.14
C VAL A 153 6.40 7.45 -2.07
N LEU A 154 6.87 7.94 -3.22
CA LEU A 154 7.40 9.29 -3.36
C LEU A 154 6.36 10.15 -4.06
N LEU A 155 5.95 11.23 -3.43
CA LEU A 155 4.95 12.14 -3.99
C LEU A 155 5.59 13.41 -4.58
N SER A 156 5.04 13.88 -5.69
CA SER A 156 5.37 15.14 -6.37
C SER A 156 6.87 15.32 -6.62
N THR A 157 7.60 16.04 -5.75
CA THR A 157 9.02 16.37 -5.89
C THR A 157 9.96 15.27 -5.38
N GLY A 158 9.49 14.05 -5.24
CA GLY A 158 10.30 12.92 -4.75
C GLY A 158 10.37 12.80 -3.22
N ILE A 159 9.44 13.42 -2.50
CA ILE A 159 9.35 13.32 -1.04
C ILE A 159 8.82 11.94 -0.65
N SER A 160 9.62 11.17 0.11
CA SER A 160 9.23 9.89 0.66
C SER A 160 8.14 10.03 1.71
N GLU A 161 7.02 9.33 1.54
CA GLU A 161 5.96 9.26 2.56
C GLU A 161 6.47 8.63 3.86
N LEU A 162 7.34 7.62 3.79
CA LEU A 162 7.91 7.00 4.98
C LEU A 162 8.89 7.92 5.71
N ALA A 163 9.64 8.76 4.98
CA ALA A 163 10.51 9.76 5.61
C ALA A 163 9.69 10.79 6.42
N VAL A 164 8.56 11.23 5.88
CA VAL A 164 7.64 12.12 6.58
C VAL A 164 7.08 11.43 7.84
N ARG A 165 6.58 10.20 7.70
CA ARG A 165 6.06 9.43 8.85
C ARG A 165 7.12 9.16 9.90
N ARG A 166 8.35 8.84 9.49
CA ARG A 166 9.47 8.64 10.40
C ARG A 166 9.76 9.89 11.23
N SER A 167 9.69 11.06 10.63
CA SER A 167 9.84 12.33 11.34
C SER A 167 8.73 12.55 12.36
N GLU A 168 7.48 12.30 11.98
CA GLU A 168 6.33 12.41 12.88
C GLU A 168 6.40 11.41 14.04
N TYR A 169 6.66 10.14 13.73
CA TYR A 169 6.70 9.06 14.73
C TYR A 169 7.84 9.24 15.74
N ARG A 170 8.98 9.75 15.29
CA ARG A 170 10.14 9.98 16.15
C ARG A 170 9.81 10.88 17.34
N ARG A 171 8.96 11.88 17.15
CA ARG A 171 8.54 12.78 18.23
C ARG A 171 7.78 12.00 19.29
N VAL A 172 6.76 11.25 18.90
CA VAL A 172 5.93 10.43 19.82
C VAL A 172 6.76 9.33 20.47
N LEU A 173 7.61 8.64 19.69
CA LEU A 173 8.46 7.57 20.21
C LEU A 173 9.44 8.06 21.28
N LYS A 174 9.96 9.30 21.13
CA LYS A 174 10.86 9.90 22.12
C LYS A 174 10.14 10.32 23.40
N SER A 175 8.92 10.83 23.32
CA SER A 175 8.16 11.31 24.48
C SER A 175 7.35 10.20 25.17
N ASP A 176 6.66 9.36 24.40
CA ASP A 176 5.65 8.45 24.90
C ASP A 176 5.96 6.97 24.63
N GLY A 177 7.09 6.70 23.97
CA GLY A 177 7.54 5.34 23.66
C GLY A 177 6.70 4.62 22.61
N ILE A 178 6.90 3.33 22.50
CA ILE A 178 6.27 2.46 21.49
C ILE A 178 4.77 2.35 21.74
N ASP A 179 4.34 2.15 22.98
CA ASP A 179 2.91 2.07 23.32
C ASP A 179 2.19 3.40 23.07
N GLY A 180 2.88 4.53 23.29
CA GLY A 180 2.38 5.84 22.94
C GLY A 180 2.16 6.02 21.44
N LEU A 181 3.06 5.51 20.61
CA LEU A 181 2.88 5.51 19.16
C LEU A 181 1.72 4.62 18.73
N ILE A 182 1.62 3.41 19.29
CA ILE A 182 0.50 2.50 19.02
C ILE A 182 -0.84 3.18 19.33
N SER A 183 -0.95 3.82 20.50
CA SER A 183 -2.16 4.55 20.91
C SER A 183 -2.48 5.72 19.99
N THR A 184 -1.45 6.47 19.58
CA THR A 184 -1.58 7.59 18.65
C THR A 184 -2.10 7.14 17.28
N LEU A 185 -1.55 6.04 16.74
CA LEU A 185 -1.98 5.49 15.46
C LEU A 185 -3.39 4.89 15.52
N LYS A 186 -3.76 4.24 16.62
CA LYS A 186 -5.15 3.79 16.85
C LYS A 186 -6.14 4.95 16.79
N ARG A 187 -5.81 6.06 17.45
CA ARG A 187 -6.62 7.28 17.43
C ARG A 187 -6.70 7.88 16.02
N LYS A 188 -5.57 7.94 15.31
CA LYS A 188 -5.54 8.41 13.92
C LYS A 188 -6.43 7.58 13.00
N ALA A 189 -6.40 6.25 13.13
CA ALA A 189 -7.26 5.35 12.34
C ALA A 189 -8.76 5.62 12.62
N ARG A 190 -9.13 5.82 13.88
CA ARG A 190 -10.52 6.20 14.24
C ARG A 190 -10.92 7.55 13.64
N ASN A 191 -10.05 8.55 13.73
CA ASN A 191 -10.32 9.90 13.21
C ASN A 191 -10.49 9.89 11.67
N LEU A 192 -9.71 9.09 10.95
CA LEU A 192 -9.88 8.92 9.50
C LEU A 192 -11.27 8.40 9.13
N ARG A 193 -11.84 7.53 9.96
CA ARG A 193 -13.19 7.00 9.76
C ARG A 193 -14.29 8.02 10.11
N SER A 194 -14.08 8.82 11.13
CA SER A 194 -15.07 9.78 11.63
C SER A 194 -15.14 11.10 10.84
N ALA A 195 -14.21 11.33 9.92
CA ALA A 195 -14.15 12.53 9.09
C ALA A 195 -15.15 12.52 7.91
N HIS A 196 -16.10 11.55 7.87
CA HIS A 196 -17.06 11.35 6.77
C HIS A 196 -18.49 11.14 7.27
#